data_97a468ba8afa3b9e79205b5ffc403f58
#
_entry.id   97a468ba8afa3b9e79205b5ffc403f58
#
_cell.length_a   1.000
_cell.length_b   1.000
_cell.length_c   1.000
_cell.angle_alpha   90.00
_cell.angle_beta   90.00
_cell.angle_gamma   90.00
#
_symmetry.space_group_name_H-M   'P 1'
#
loop_
_entity.id
_entity.type
_entity.pdbx_description
1 polymer ?
#
loop_
_entity_poly.entity_id
_entity_poly.type
_entity_poly.pdbx_seq_one_letter_code
_entity_poly.pdbx_strand_id
1 'polypeptide(L)'
;MKEVNKIILYQDDDEITRVSVRFADEDLWLTQNQLADIYCTTQENISMHIRNIYADRELDENRTYKKFLLVRQEGNRQVKRNIDHYNLDMVIALGYRVQSQIATRFRRWATLRLHEYIQKGFAMDDERLKQGGNRYFRELLQRIRDIRSSERNFYQQVTDIYATATDYDPRCEMTKTFFATVQNKLHHAVHEYTAAEVIYNRVDNKKPFVGMTNFKGNYVTRDDVKIAKNYLSE
;
A
#
# COMPACT_ATOMS: atom_id res chain seq x y z
N MET A 1 -4.74 -28.91 0.11
CA MET A 1 -5.79 -28.17 -0.62
C MET A 1 -5.51 -26.69 -0.38
N LYS A 2 -5.07 -25.93 -1.39
CA LYS A 2 -4.89 -24.48 -1.26
C LYS A 2 -6.30 -23.85 -1.28
N GLU A 3 -6.57 -23.01 -0.31
CA GLU A 3 -7.86 -22.36 -0.11
C GLU A 3 -8.29 -21.59 -1.37
N VAL A 4 -9.52 -21.84 -1.80
CA VAL A 4 -10.21 -21.04 -2.81
C VAL A 4 -10.76 -19.82 -2.07
N ASN A 5 -10.04 -18.73 -2.08
CA ASN A 5 -10.50 -17.50 -1.46
C ASN A 5 -11.54 -16.80 -2.35
N LYS A 6 -12.67 -16.43 -1.76
CA LYS A 6 -13.64 -15.57 -2.44
C LYS A 6 -13.16 -14.12 -2.35
N ILE A 7 -12.88 -13.51 -3.49
CA ILE A 7 -12.53 -12.09 -3.55
C ILE A 7 -13.66 -11.28 -4.15
N ILE A 8 -13.81 -10.08 -3.62
CA ILE A 8 -14.59 -9.02 -4.25
C ILE A 8 -13.67 -8.38 -5.28
N LEU A 9 -13.96 -8.55 -6.57
CA LEU A 9 -13.19 -7.93 -7.64
C LEU A 9 -13.47 -6.44 -7.74
N TYR A 10 -14.73 -6.05 -7.62
CA TYR A 10 -15.15 -4.66 -7.47
C TYR A 10 -16.52 -4.60 -6.81
N GLN A 11 -16.80 -3.47 -6.19
CA GLN A 11 -18.08 -3.15 -5.56
C GLN A 11 -18.62 -1.88 -6.19
N ASP A 12 -19.82 -1.95 -6.73
CA ASP A 12 -20.61 -0.79 -7.15
C ASP A 12 -21.77 -0.58 -6.15
N ASP A 13 -22.37 0.59 -6.11
CA ASP A 13 -23.35 1.00 -5.10
C ASP A 13 -24.54 0.03 -4.95
N ASP A 14 -24.89 -0.70 -6.01
CA ASP A 14 -26.05 -1.59 -6.04
C ASP A 14 -25.74 -3.10 -6.10
N GLU A 15 -24.53 -3.52 -6.50
CA GLU A 15 -24.19 -4.94 -6.68
C GLU A 15 -22.73 -5.26 -6.37
N ILE A 16 -22.50 -6.28 -5.53
CA ILE A 16 -21.19 -6.82 -5.22
C ILE A 16 -20.89 -8.00 -6.14
N THR A 17 -19.97 -7.84 -7.08
CA THR A 17 -19.49 -8.96 -7.88
C THR A 17 -18.47 -9.78 -7.10
N ARG A 18 -18.93 -10.92 -6.56
CA ARG A 18 -18.08 -11.87 -5.82
C ARG A 18 -17.69 -13.04 -6.73
N VAL A 19 -16.41 -13.25 -6.87
CA VAL A 19 -15.88 -14.37 -7.67
C VAL A 19 -14.95 -15.22 -6.81
N SER A 20 -15.08 -16.54 -6.98
CA SER A 20 -14.13 -17.48 -6.38
C SER A 20 -12.86 -17.49 -7.21
N VAL A 21 -11.76 -17.03 -6.66
CA VAL A 21 -10.48 -16.95 -7.36
C VAL A 21 -9.44 -17.85 -6.72
N ARG A 22 -8.45 -18.25 -7.51
CA ARG A 22 -7.28 -18.97 -7.01
C ARG A 22 -6.14 -17.99 -6.79
N PHE A 23 -5.64 -17.93 -5.55
CA PHE A 23 -4.39 -17.24 -5.26
C PHE A 23 -3.20 -18.17 -5.45
N ALA A 24 -2.26 -17.76 -6.27
CA ALA A 24 -0.97 -18.41 -6.42
C ALA A 24 0.07 -17.37 -6.84
N ASP A 25 1.29 -17.49 -6.33
CA ASP A 25 2.43 -16.62 -6.68
C ASP A 25 2.14 -15.12 -6.49
N GLU A 26 1.43 -14.77 -5.40
CA GLU A 26 0.99 -13.42 -5.04
C GLU A 26 0.02 -12.77 -6.04
N ASP A 27 -0.56 -13.53 -6.98
CA ASP A 27 -1.51 -13.09 -7.99
C ASP A 27 -2.80 -13.92 -7.94
N LEU A 28 -3.86 -13.40 -8.56
CA LEU A 28 -5.12 -14.11 -8.72
C LEU A 28 -5.17 -14.77 -10.11
N TRP A 29 -5.75 -15.97 -10.14
CA TRP A 29 -5.84 -16.78 -11.36
C TRP A 29 -7.27 -17.25 -11.58
N LEU A 30 -7.79 -17.02 -12.78
CA LEU A 30 -9.16 -17.30 -13.19
C LEU A 30 -9.20 -18.13 -14.47
N THR A 31 -10.17 -19.02 -14.56
CA THR A 31 -10.47 -19.78 -15.78
C THR A 31 -11.28 -18.93 -16.77
N GLN A 32 -11.32 -19.32 -18.04
CA GLN A 32 -12.17 -18.67 -19.05
C GLN A 32 -13.66 -18.67 -18.67
N ASN A 33 -14.16 -19.73 -18.04
CA ASN A 33 -15.54 -19.78 -17.57
C ASN A 33 -15.79 -18.74 -16.48
N GLN A 34 -14.90 -18.63 -15.50
CA GLN A 34 -15.00 -17.61 -14.46
C GLN A 34 -14.92 -16.19 -15.03
N LEU A 35 -14.09 -15.96 -16.04
CA LEU A 35 -14.02 -14.69 -16.75
C LEU A 35 -15.32 -14.38 -17.51
N ALA A 36 -15.92 -15.38 -18.13
CA ALA A 36 -17.23 -15.26 -18.80
C ALA A 36 -18.34 -14.90 -17.79
N ASP A 37 -18.35 -15.56 -16.63
CA ASP A 37 -19.30 -15.30 -15.54
C ASP A 37 -19.14 -13.87 -15.00
N ILE A 38 -17.88 -13.42 -14.76
CA ILE A 38 -17.58 -12.05 -14.27
C ILE A 38 -18.13 -10.99 -15.21
N TYR A 39 -17.92 -11.16 -16.51
CA TYR A 39 -18.29 -10.14 -17.49
C TYR A 39 -19.67 -10.37 -18.10
N CYS A 40 -20.46 -11.34 -17.61
CA CYS A 40 -21.77 -11.73 -18.14
C CYS A 40 -21.73 -11.88 -19.67
N THR A 41 -20.80 -12.71 -20.17
CA THR A 41 -20.58 -12.99 -21.59
C THR A 41 -20.35 -14.47 -21.82
N THR A 42 -20.14 -14.89 -23.06
CA THR A 42 -19.85 -16.29 -23.38
C THR A 42 -18.37 -16.60 -23.32
N GLN A 43 -18.04 -17.89 -23.11
CA GLN A 43 -16.66 -18.37 -23.09
C GLN A 43 -15.97 -18.14 -24.44
N GLU A 44 -16.72 -18.30 -25.56
CA GLU A 44 -16.24 -18.07 -26.92
C GLU A 44 -15.81 -16.61 -27.12
N ASN A 45 -16.62 -15.66 -26.60
CA ASN A 45 -16.28 -14.24 -26.65
C ASN A 45 -15.02 -13.92 -25.84
N ILE A 46 -14.90 -14.45 -24.63
CA ILE A 46 -13.67 -14.35 -23.81
C ILE A 46 -12.46 -14.95 -24.57
N SER A 47 -12.61 -16.14 -25.14
CA SER A 47 -11.54 -16.79 -25.90
C SER A 47 -11.10 -15.98 -27.12
N MET A 48 -12.03 -15.34 -27.81
CA MET A 48 -11.75 -14.44 -28.93
C MET A 48 -10.94 -13.21 -28.46
N HIS A 49 -11.37 -12.57 -27.39
CA HIS A 49 -10.67 -11.41 -26.84
C HIS A 49 -9.27 -11.76 -26.33
N ILE A 50 -9.08 -12.90 -25.65
CA ILE A 50 -7.76 -13.37 -25.20
C ILE A 50 -6.81 -13.54 -26.39
N ARG A 51 -7.27 -14.18 -27.48
CA ARG A 51 -6.46 -14.34 -28.70
C ARG A 51 -6.07 -12.99 -29.31
N ASN A 52 -6.99 -12.03 -29.35
CA ASN A 52 -6.70 -10.70 -29.88
C ASN A 52 -5.72 -9.92 -28.99
N ILE A 53 -5.83 -10.02 -27.65
CA ILE A 53 -4.89 -9.41 -26.69
C ILE A 53 -3.46 -9.89 -26.95
N TYR A 54 -3.28 -11.20 -27.14
CA TYR A 54 -1.96 -11.77 -27.44
C TYR A 54 -1.48 -11.42 -28.85
N ALA A 55 -2.38 -11.45 -29.85
CA ALA A 55 -2.04 -11.08 -31.23
C ALA A 55 -1.60 -9.62 -31.34
N ASP A 56 -2.26 -8.72 -30.62
CA ASP A 56 -1.93 -7.28 -30.54
C ASP A 56 -0.68 -7.01 -29.67
N ARG A 57 -0.11 -8.05 -29.03
CA ARG A 57 1.02 -7.94 -28.08
C ARG A 57 0.75 -7.00 -26.90
N GLU A 58 -0.50 -6.85 -26.52
CA GLU A 58 -0.88 -6.06 -25.34
C GLU A 58 -0.38 -6.72 -24.05
N LEU A 59 -0.44 -8.06 -23.99
CA LEU A 59 0.08 -8.87 -22.88
C LEU A 59 0.98 -10.01 -23.39
N ASP A 60 1.95 -10.42 -22.54
CA ASP A 60 2.80 -11.59 -22.79
C ASP A 60 2.12 -12.84 -22.22
N GLU A 61 1.89 -13.84 -23.11
CA GLU A 61 1.27 -15.11 -22.74
C GLU A 61 2.04 -15.83 -21.62
N ASN A 62 3.37 -15.84 -21.67
CA ASN A 62 4.18 -16.54 -20.66
C ASN A 62 4.00 -15.97 -19.25
N ARG A 63 3.59 -14.71 -19.13
CA ARG A 63 3.42 -14.02 -17.84
C ARG A 63 1.98 -14.05 -17.34
N THR A 64 1.01 -14.15 -18.24
CA THR A 64 -0.42 -13.98 -17.96
C THR A 64 -1.24 -15.26 -18.05
N TYR A 65 -0.63 -16.36 -18.49
CA TYR A 65 -1.26 -17.66 -18.66
C TYR A 65 -0.54 -18.76 -17.89
N LYS A 66 -1.30 -19.65 -17.25
CA LYS A 66 -0.76 -20.81 -16.51
C LYS A 66 -1.75 -21.97 -16.48
N LYS A 67 -1.24 -23.19 -16.63
CA LYS A 67 -2.03 -24.42 -16.44
C LYS A 67 -1.96 -24.88 -14.99
N PHE A 68 -3.12 -25.07 -14.38
CA PHE A 68 -3.21 -25.70 -13.07
C PHE A 68 -3.87 -27.06 -13.16
N LEU A 69 -3.29 -28.03 -12.45
CA LEU A 69 -3.84 -29.37 -12.35
C LEU A 69 -5.05 -29.34 -11.41
N LEU A 70 -6.22 -29.67 -11.91
CA LEU A 70 -7.43 -29.88 -11.14
C LEU A 70 -7.70 -31.39 -11.03
N VAL A 71 -7.86 -31.87 -9.79
CA VAL A 71 -8.25 -33.25 -9.51
C VAL A 71 -9.71 -33.22 -9.07
N ARG A 72 -10.60 -33.80 -9.85
CA ARG A 72 -12.02 -33.98 -9.51
C ARG A 72 -12.36 -35.45 -9.41
N GLN A 73 -13.27 -35.78 -8.50
CA GLN A 73 -13.84 -37.13 -8.43
C GLN A 73 -15.08 -37.16 -9.33
N GLU A 74 -15.00 -37.95 -10.40
CA GLU A 74 -16.11 -38.22 -11.34
C GLU A 74 -16.57 -39.68 -11.11
N GLY A 75 -17.64 -39.85 -10.34
CA GLY A 75 -18.06 -41.16 -9.85
C GLY A 75 -16.98 -41.81 -8.97
N ASN A 76 -16.54 -43.02 -9.30
CA ASN A 76 -15.52 -43.77 -8.57
C ASN A 76 -14.07 -43.50 -9.04
N ARG A 77 -13.84 -42.54 -9.96
CA ARG A 77 -12.51 -42.30 -10.53
C ARG A 77 -12.06 -40.87 -10.24
N GLN A 78 -10.79 -40.70 -9.85
CA GLN A 78 -10.13 -39.43 -9.80
C GLN A 78 -9.64 -39.01 -11.19
N VAL A 79 -10.21 -37.95 -11.74
CA VAL A 79 -9.82 -37.41 -13.05
C VAL A 79 -8.94 -36.18 -12.82
N LYS A 80 -7.75 -36.20 -13.42
CA LYS A 80 -6.79 -35.11 -13.43
C LYS A 80 -6.91 -34.33 -14.72
N ARG A 81 -7.22 -33.03 -14.65
CA ARG A 81 -7.30 -32.18 -15.84
C ARG A 81 -6.42 -30.93 -15.63
N ASN A 82 -5.63 -30.61 -16.66
CA ASN A 82 -4.97 -29.30 -16.69
C ASN A 82 -5.98 -28.28 -17.19
N ILE A 83 -6.22 -27.24 -16.39
CA ILE A 83 -7.15 -26.16 -16.70
C ILE A 83 -6.38 -24.87 -16.88
N ASP A 84 -6.68 -24.18 -17.99
CA ASP A 84 -6.09 -22.90 -18.34
C ASP A 84 -6.61 -21.80 -17.40
N HIS A 85 -5.68 -21.02 -16.86
CA HIS A 85 -5.97 -19.90 -15.98
C HIS A 85 -5.22 -18.66 -16.47
N TYR A 86 -5.80 -17.52 -16.21
CA TYR A 86 -5.32 -16.20 -16.59
C TYR A 86 -5.23 -15.33 -15.34
N ASN A 87 -4.22 -14.49 -15.28
CA ASN A 87 -3.93 -13.65 -14.13
C ASN A 87 -4.74 -12.33 -14.12
N LEU A 88 -4.47 -11.47 -13.13
CA LEU A 88 -5.15 -10.18 -12.97
C LEU A 88 -4.97 -9.26 -14.18
N ASP A 89 -3.80 -9.25 -14.83
CA ASP A 89 -3.56 -8.40 -16.00
C ASP A 89 -4.54 -8.75 -17.14
N MET A 90 -4.76 -10.05 -17.36
CA MET A 90 -5.75 -10.51 -18.35
C MET A 90 -7.18 -10.13 -17.95
N VAL A 91 -7.53 -10.21 -16.67
CA VAL A 91 -8.84 -9.75 -16.17
C VAL A 91 -9.04 -8.28 -16.53
N ILE A 92 -8.06 -7.45 -16.25
CA ILE A 92 -8.12 -6.00 -16.52
C ILE A 92 -8.25 -5.73 -18.03
N ALA A 93 -7.41 -6.35 -18.86
CA ALA A 93 -7.43 -6.17 -20.32
C ALA A 93 -8.80 -6.56 -20.91
N LEU A 94 -9.37 -7.69 -20.46
CA LEU A 94 -10.72 -8.11 -20.88
C LEU A 94 -11.79 -7.11 -20.45
N GLY A 95 -11.68 -6.52 -19.26
CA GLY A 95 -12.61 -5.51 -18.75
C GLY A 95 -12.68 -4.26 -19.64
N TYR A 96 -11.61 -3.93 -20.35
CA TYR A 96 -11.58 -2.83 -21.31
C TYR A 96 -12.08 -3.21 -22.71
N ARG A 97 -12.01 -4.49 -23.08
CA ARG A 97 -12.38 -4.98 -24.44
C ARG A 97 -13.79 -5.55 -24.53
N VAL A 98 -14.30 -6.18 -23.47
CA VAL A 98 -15.62 -6.80 -23.45
C VAL A 98 -16.72 -5.75 -23.45
N GLN A 99 -17.74 -5.92 -24.30
CA GLN A 99 -18.90 -5.04 -24.35
C GLN A 99 -20.05 -5.66 -23.53
N SER A 100 -20.08 -5.34 -22.24
CA SER A 100 -21.19 -5.70 -21.35
C SER A 100 -21.44 -4.59 -20.32
N GLN A 101 -22.60 -4.59 -19.69
CA GLN A 101 -22.91 -3.64 -18.61
C GLN A 101 -21.93 -3.76 -17.45
N ILE A 102 -21.59 -5.01 -17.10
CA ILE A 102 -20.64 -5.29 -16.03
C ILE A 102 -19.24 -4.77 -16.37
N ALA A 103 -18.77 -4.98 -17.60
CA ALA A 103 -17.50 -4.40 -18.06
C ALA A 103 -17.52 -2.86 -18.02
N THR A 104 -18.66 -2.25 -18.33
CA THR A 104 -18.83 -0.78 -18.23
C THR A 104 -18.76 -0.30 -16.78
N ARG A 105 -19.38 -1.01 -15.84
CA ARG A 105 -19.28 -0.73 -14.38
C ARG A 105 -17.83 -0.89 -13.91
N PHE A 106 -17.17 -1.97 -14.33
CA PHE A 106 -15.75 -2.19 -14.01
C PHE A 106 -14.86 -1.02 -14.49
N ARG A 107 -15.02 -0.57 -15.75
CA ARG A 107 -14.26 0.57 -16.27
C ARG A 107 -14.53 1.86 -15.48
N ARG A 108 -15.78 2.14 -15.09
CA ARG A 108 -16.12 3.28 -14.25
C ARG A 108 -15.42 3.22 -12.90
N TRP A 109 -15.48 2.07 -12.23
CA TRP A 109 -14.80 1.84 -10.96
C TRP A 109 -13.27 2.03 -11.09
N ALA A 110 -12.65 1.41 -12.09
CA ALA A 110 -11.23 1.54 -12.34
C ALA A 110 -10.82 3.00 -12.62
N THR A 111 -11.61 3.73 -13.40
CA THR A 111 -11.40 5.15 -13.68
C THR A 111 -11.46 5.98 -12.39
N LEU A 112 -12.42 5.73 -11.50
CA LEU A 112 -12.52 6.44 -10.22
C LEU A 112 -11.28 6.19 -9.35
N ARG A 113 -10.78 4.95 -9.28
CA ARG A 113 -9.56 4.61 -8.53
C ARG A 113 -8.31 5.26 -9.11
N LEU A 114 -8.19 5.31 -10.44
CA LEU A 114 -7.11 6.04 -11.13
C LEU A 114 -7.19 7.54 -10.88
N HIS A 115 -8.38 8.14 -10.94
CA HIS A 115 -8.57 9.56 -10.60
C HIS A 115 -8.14 9.86 -9.17
N GLU A 116 -8.56 9.04 -8.22
CA GLU A 116 -8.17 9.18 -6.82
C GLU A 116 -6.64 9.12 -6.66
N TYR A 117 -6.01 8.13 -7.30
CA TYR A 117 -4.55 7.99 -7.26
C TYR A 117 -3.81 9.17 -7.90
N ILE A 118 -4.27 9.63 -9.07
CA ILE A 118 -3.64 10.77 -9.77
C ILE A 118 -3.76 12.07 -8.95
N GLN A 119 -4.92 12.30 -8.33
CA GLN A 119 -5.17 13.52 -7.56
C GLN A 119 -4.48 13.52 -6.19
N LYS A 120 -4.51 12.39 -5.48
CA LYS A 120 -4.06 12.30 -4.09
C LYS A 120 -2.68 11.65 -3.93
N GLY A 121 -2.19 10.93 -4.95
CA GLY A 121 -0.97 10.11 -4.88
C GLY A 121 -1.17 8.75 -4.18
N PHE A 122 -2.40 8.41 -3.77
CA PHE A 122 -2.77 7.13 -3.17
C PHE A 122 -4.23 6.78 -3.46
N ALA A 123 -4.54 5.47 -3.43
CA ALA A 123 -5.90 4.93 -3.39
C ALA A 123 -5.93 3.81 -2.35
N MET A 124 -6.91 3.81 -1.45
CA MET A 124 -7.00 2.86 -0.33
C MET A 124 -8.36 2.19 -0.28
N ASP A 125 -8.36 0.95 0.19
CA ASP A 125 -9.55 0.20 0.60
C ASP A 125 -9.65 0.28 2.13
N ASP A 126 -10.35 1.28 2.63
CA ASP A 126 -10.47 1.58 4.06
C ASP A 126 -11.14 0.44 4.83
N GLU A 127 -12.13 -0.23 4.24
CA GLU A 127 -12.83 -1.34 4.88
C GLU A 127 -11.91 -2.54 5.06
N ARG A 128 -11.16 -2.88 4.03
CA ARG A 128 -10.18 -3.96 4.08
C ARG A 128 -9.05 -3.67 5.07
N LEU A 129 -8.62 -2.42 5.17
CA LEU A 129 -7.59 -1.99 6.11
C LEU A 129 -8.09 -1.99 7.57
N LYS A 130 -9.35 -1.61 7.83
CA LYS A 130 -9.97 -1.63 9.16
C LYS A 130 -10.15 -3.04 9.73
N GLN A 131 -10.29 -4.07 8.89
CA GLN A 131 -10.46 -5.46 9.33
C GLN A 131 -9.23 -6.03 10.08
N GLY A 132 -8.10 -5.31 10.11
CA GLY A 132 -6.97 -5.54 11.02
C GLY A 132 -6.16 -6.81 10.77
N GLY A 133 -4.95 -6.89 11.39
CA GLY A 133 -4.11 -8.10 11.39
C GLY A 133 -3.39 -8.41 10.05
N ASN A 134 -3.60 -7.64 9.03
CA ASN A 134 -3.13 -7.83 7.69
C ASN A 134 -1.68 -7.32 7.53
N ARG A 135 -0.84 -8.07 6.81
CA ARG A 135 0.53 -7.67 6.41
C ARG A 135 0.55 -6.27 5.77
N TYR A 136 -0.44 -5.96 4.94
CA TYR A 136 -0.56 -4.68 4.23
C TYR A 136 -0.88 -3.50 5.15
N PHE A 137 -1.59 -3.71 6.27
CA PHE A 137 -1.79 -2.65 7.26
C PHE A 137 -0.47 -2.24 7.93
N ARG A 138 0.39 -3.21 8.24
CA ARG A 138 1.74 -2.93 8.77
C ARG A 138 2.62 -2.22 7.75
N GLU A 139 2.55 -2.62 6.48
CA GLU A 139 3.25 -1.95 5.38
C GLU A 139 2.78 -0.49 5.23
N LEU A 140 1.46 -0.25 5.27
CA LEU A 140 0.91 1.10 5.23
C LEU A 140 1.41 1.95 6.41
N LEU A 141 1.41 1.41 7.62
CA LEU A 141 1.95 2.11 8.80
C LEU A 141 3.44 2.44 8.62
N GLN A 142 4.22 1.53 8.03
CA GLN A 142 5.62 1.80 7.74
C GLN A 142 5.77 2.93 6.72
N ARG A 143 5.06 2.89 5.61
CA ARG A 143 5.05 3.98 4.61
C ARG A 143 4.63 5.34 5.21
N ILE A 144 3.62 5.34 6.09
CA ILE A 144 3.20 6.56 6.81
C ILE A 144 4.33 7.06 7.71
N ARG A 145 5.04 6.17 8.40
CA ARG A 145 6.21 6.54 9.22
C ARG A 145 7.32 7.14 8.36
N ASP A 146 7.64 6.51 7.23
CA ASP A 146 8.66 6.99 6.29
C ASP A 146 8.31 8.37 5.69
N ILE A 147 7.03 8.59 5.35
CA ILE A 147 6.52 9.91 4.90
C ILE A 147 6.60 10.94 6.03
N ARG A 148 6.28 10.54 7.28
CA ARG A 148 6.38 11.39 8.46
C ARG A 148 7.82 11.65 8.89
N SER A 149 8.74 10.75 8.61
CA SER A 149 10.16 10.89 8.97
C SER A 149 10.86 11.98 8.15
N SER A 150 10.24 12.51 7.10
CA SER A 150 10.55 13.85 6.64
C SER A 150 10.06 14.88 7.69
N GLU A 151 10.62 14.76 8.91
CA GLU A 151 10.43 15.61 10.10
C GLU A 151 10.40 17.11 9.75
N ARG A 152 11.18 17.47 8.75
CA ARG A 152 11.27 18.81 8.19
C ARG A 152 9.97 19.27 7.53
N ASN A 153 9.30 18.42 6.76
CA ASN A 153 8.07 18.80 6.05
C ASN A 153 6.89 18.95 7.01
N PHE A 154 6.79 18.08 8.01
CA PHE A 154 5.73 18.20 9.02
C PHE A 154 5.95 19.42 9.92
N TYR A 155 7.19 19.63 10.36
CA TYR A 155 7.54 20.81 11.15
C TYR A 155 7.27 22.12 10.38
N GLN A 156 7.59 22.15 9.09
CA GLN A 156 7.29 23.28 8.21
C GLN A 156 5.79 23.55 8.15
N GLN A 157 4.96 22.53 7.92
CA GLN A 157 3.51 22.67 7.87
C GLN A 157 2.91 23.16 9.20
N VAL A 158 3.40 22.64 10.33
CA VAL A 158 2.96 23.13 11.66
C VAL A 158 3.37 24.59 11.84
N THR A 159 4.56 24.99 11.41
CA THR A 159 5.04 26.37 11.45
C THR A 159 4.16 27.28 10.58
N ASP A 160 3.84 26.85 9.36
CA ASP A 160 3.02 27.59 8.41
C ASP A 160 1.59 27.80 8.96
N ILE A 161 0.98 26.76 9.54
CA ILE A 161 -0.33 26.87 10.18
C ILE A 161 -0.28 27.82 11.37
N TYR A 162 0.73 27.69 12.23
CA TYR A 162 0.85 28.56 13.40
C TYR A 162 1.12 30.04 13.03
N ALA A 163 1.86 30.26 11.94
CA ALA A 163 2.14 31.59 11.40
C ALA A 163 0.91 32.31 10.82
N THR A 164 -0.21 31.58 10.58
CA THR A 164 -1.48 32.18 10.16
C THR A 164 -2.26 32.83 11.31
N ALA A 165 -1.86 32.57 12.56
CA ALA A 165 -2.50 33.20 13.71
C ALA A 165 -2.23 34.72 13.73
N THR A 166 -3.26 35.50 14.01
CA THR A 166 -3.18 36.97 14.03
C THR A 166 -2.26 37.54 15.11
N ASP A 167 -1.96 36.76 16.13
CA ASP A 167 -1.10 37.08 17.28
C ASP A 167 0.27 36.40 17.21
N TYR A 168 0.64 35.88 16.01
CA TYR A 168 1.92 35.22 15.83
C TYR A 168 3.11 36.18 15.98
N ASP A 169 3.94 35.92 16.99
CA ASP A 169 5.25 36.55 17.17
C ASP A 169 6.33 35.45 17.34
N PRO A 170 7.27 35.29 16.38
CA PRO A 170 8.32 34.27 16.45
C PRO A 170 9.27 34.46 17.64
N ARG A 171 9.30 35.64 18.28
CA ARG A 171 10.17 35.98 19.42
C ARG A 171 9.50 35.74 20.76
N CYS A 172 8.19 35.59 20.78
CA CYS A 172 7.41 35.36 21.98
C CYS A 172 7.80 34.06 22.68
N GLU A 173 7.86 34.08 24.02
CA GLU A 173 8.17 32.89 24.85
C GLU A 173 7.16 31.75 24.62
N MET A 174 5.89 32.11 24.43
CA MET A 174 4.81 31.16 24.16
C MET A 174 5.02 30.42 22.82
N THR A 175 5.45 31.12 21.78
CA THR A 175 5.80 30.54 20.48
C THR A 175 6.98 29.57 20.58
N LYS A 176 8.02 29.92 21.32
CA LYS A 176 9.18 29.05 21.56
C LYS A 176 8.77 27.79 22.32
N THR A 177 7.95 27.92 23.36
CA THR A 177 7.44 26.78 24.14
C THR A 177 6.55 25.87 23.30
N PHE A 178 5.70 26.45 22.45
CA PHE A 178 4.87 25.68 21.49
C PHE A 178 5.74 24.82 20.58
N PHE A 179 6.72 25.41 19.90
CA PHE A 179 7.60 24.67 18.99
C PHE A 179 8.45 23.60 19.68
N ALA A 180 8.95 23.88 20.88
CA ALA A 180 9.65 22.89 21.70
C ALA A 180 8.74 21.71 22.07
N THR A 181 7.48 21.99 22.40
CA THR A 181 6.48 20.97 22.72
C THR A 181 6.13 20.12 21.49
N VAL A 182 5.91 20.74 20.34
CA VAL A 182 5.64 20.04 19.07
C VAL A 182 6.81 19.12 18.73
N GLN A 183 8.04 19.62 18.82
CA GLN A 183 9.24 18.84 18.54
C GLN A 183 9.39 17.64 19.49
N ASN A 184 9.15 17.82 20.79
CA ASN A 184 9.17 16.71 21.75
C ASN A 184 8.08 15.68 21.48
N LYS A 185 6.86 16.09 21.12
CA LYS A 185 5.79 15.16 20.77
C LYS A 185 6.09 14.40 19.48
N LEU A 186 6.74 15.03 18.50
CA LEU A 186 7.20 14.37 17.28
C LEU A 186 8.26 13.32 17.59
N HIS A 187 9.27 13.65 18.39
CA HIS A 187 10.27 12.67 18.83
C HIS A 187 9.63 11.48 19.55
N HIS A 188 8.69 11.76 20.45
CA HIS A 188 7.96 10.68 21.15
C HIS A 188 7.14 9.81 20.18
N ALA A 189 6.47 10.41 19.20
CA ALA A 189 5.66 9.69 18.23
C ALA A 189 6.47 8.78 17.29
N VAL A 190 7.72 9.17 16.98
CA VAL A 190 8.61 8.43 16.07
C VAL A 190 9.47 7.41 16.81
N HIS A 191 9.99 7.76 17.98
CA HIS A 191 10.99 6.99 18.70
C HIS A 191 10.49 6.39 20.02
N GLU A 192 9.21 6.62 20.39
CA GLU A 192 8.59 6.22 21.67
C GLU A 192 9.25 6.88 22.91
N TYR A 193 10.18 7.82 22.69
CA TYR A 193 10.90 8.54 23.73
C TYR A 193 10.90 10.05 23.45
N THR A 194 10.87 10.84 24.52
CA THR A 194 11.11 12.29 24.42
C THR A 194 12.59 12.56 24.10
N ALA A 195 12.91 13.78 23.66
CA ALA A 195 14.28 14.17 23.39
C ALA A 195 15.22 13.96 24.61
N ALA A 196 14.73 14.24 25.81
CA ALA A 196 15.50 14.01 27.05
C ALA A 196 15.74 12.53 27.33
N GLU A 197 14.72 11.69 27.13
CA GLU A 197 14.82 10.22 27.30
C GLU A 197 15.75 9.59 26.27
N VAL A 198 15.74 10.06 25.02
CA VAL A 198 16.68 9.61 23.98
C VAL A 198 18.12 9.86 24.42
N ILE A 199 18.41 11.08 24.91
CA ILE A 199 19.75 11.42 25.43
C ILE A 199 20.10 10.53 26.60
N TYR A 200 19.21 10.44 27.61
CA TYR A 200 19.45 9.65 28.81
C TYR A 200 19.74 8.17 28.53
N ASN A 201 18.99 7.58 27.61
CA ASN A 201 19.13 6.14 27.26
C ASN A 201 20.34 5.82 26.38
N ARG A 202 20.87 6.79 25.64
CA ARG A 202 21.92 6.56 24.64
C ARG A 202 23.26 7.19 24.98
N VAL A 203 23.30 8.16 25.89
CA VAL A 203 24.55 8.76 26.34
C VAL A 203 25.39 7.71 27.09
N ASP A 204 26.63 7.51 26.66
CA ASP A 204 27.55 6.56 27.26
C ASP A 204 28.99 7.09 27.15
N ASN A 205 29.58 7.47 28.27
CA ASN A 205 30.93 8.01 28.31
C ASN A 205 32.04 6.99 27.96
N LYS A 206 31.69 5.70 27.89
CA LYS A 206 32.61 4.62 27.48
C LYS A 206 32.60 4.43 25.95
N LYS A 207 31.67 4.98 25.25
CA LYS A 207 31.57 4.87 23.79
C LYS A 207 32.27 6.04 23.09
N PRO A 208 32.79 5.81 21.85
CA PRO A 208 33.28 6.91 21.03
C PRO A 208 32.21 8.01 20.90
N PHE A 209 32.64 9.27 20.97
CA PHE A 209 31.76 10.43 20.85
C PHE A 209 30.58 10.46 21.85
N VAL A 210 30.77 9.84 23.02
CA VAL A 210 29.75 9.76 24.09
C VAL A 210 28.48 9.05 23.63
N GLY A 211 28.58 8.15 22.65
CA GLY A 211 27.45 7.41 22.08
C GLY A 211 26.67 8.16 21.00
N MET A 212 27.10 9.33 20.58
CA MET A 212 26.51 10.04 19.44
C MET A 212 26.86 9.39 18.11
N THR A 213 25.90 9.34 17.20
CA THR A 213 26.03 8.78 15.85
C THR A 213 26.20 9.87 14.78
N ASN A 214 25.75 11.09 15.09
CA ASN A 214 25.80 12.22 14.18
C ASN A 214 26.04 13.52 14.94
N PHE A 215 27.03 14.34 14.54
CA PHE A 215 27.27 15.69 15.06
C PHE A 215 28.14 16.48 14.07
N LYS A 216 28.12 17.82 14.20
CA LYS A 216 28.90 18.70 13.34
C LYS A 216 30.23 19.03 13.98
N GLY A 217 31.34 18.70 13.31
CA GLY A 217 32.68 19.05 13.78
C GLY A 217 33.61 17.86 14.00
N ASN A 218 34.84 18.13 14.41
CA ASN A 218 35.89 17.12 14.62
C ASN A 218 35.97 16.67 16.09
N TYR A 219 35.30 17.34 17.01
CA TYR A 219 35.26 17.01 18.43
C TYR A 219 33.90 17.34 19.01
N VAL A 220 33.52 16.59 20.04
CA VAL A 220 32.22 16.74 20.73
C VAL A 220 32.25 17.97 21.66
N THR A 221 31.28 18.84 21.50
CA THR A 221 31.06 19.97 22.39
C THR A 221 30.01 19.68 23.46
N ARG A 222 29.98 20.46 24.53
CA ARG A 222 28.96 20.34 25.59
C ARG A 222 27.54 20.56 25.05
N ASP A 223 27.40 21.34 24.02
CA ASP A 223 26.10 21.64 23.42
C ASP A 223 25.63 20.52 22.48
N ASP A 224 26.56 19.82 21.80
CA ASP A 224 26.23 18.66 20.98
C ASP A 224 25.60 17.54 21.82
N VAL A 225 26.08 17.34 23.05
CA VAL A 225 25.57 16.31 23.97
C VAL A 225 24.11 16.55 24.37
N LYS A 226 23.62 17.79 24.32
CA LYS A 226 22.24 18.17 24.66
C LYS A 226 21.26 17.97 23.49
N ILE A 227 21.74 17.65 22.31
CA ILE A 227 20.94 17.52 21.10
C ILE A 227 20.56 16.05 20.87
N ALA A 228 19.31 15.67 21.14
CA ALA A 228 18.82 14.30 20.99
C ALA A 228 19.06 13.73 19.59
N LYS A 229 18.96 14.56 18.55
CA LYS A 229 19.19 14.18 17.14
C LYS A 229 20.59 13.62 16.90
N ASN A 230 21.59 14.02 17.68
CA ASN A 230 22.95 13.54 17.56
C ASN A 230 23.11 12.06 18.00
N TYR A 231 22.11 11.52 18.69
CA TYR A 231 22.06 10.13 19.17
C TYR A 231 21.16 9.22 18.31
N LEU A 232 20.56 9.76 17.23
CA LEU A 232 19.70 8.99 16.33
C LEU A 232 20.52 8.48 15.16
N SER A 233 20.43 7.18 14.89
CA SER A 233 20.89 6.61 13.60
C SER A 233 19.92 6.99 12.49
N GLU A 234 20.44 7.27 11.31
CA GLU A 234 19.65 7.45 10.10
C GLU A 234 18.78 6.24 9.79
#